data_ddac66719f944c0f46ff248efd5fd1d6
#
_entry.id   ddac66719f944c0f46ff248efd5fd1d6
#
_cell.length_a   1.000
_cell.length_b   1.000
_cell.length_c   1.000
_cell.angle_alpha   90.00
_cell.angle_beta   90.00
_cell.angle_gamma   90.00
#
_symmetry.space_group_name_H-M   'P 1'
#
loop_
_entity.id
_entity.type
_entity.pdbx_description
1 polymer ?
#
loop_
_entity_poly.entity_id
_entity_poly.type
_entity_poly.pdbx_seq_one_letter_code
_entity_poly.pdbx_strand_id
1 'polypeptide(L)'
;YRTNDTDEVRWLAVGVDGELVCEGCHDAGTLSCTVTTDPDDHVVQSFTDGLGRTLLSRTFDDDEPIDTYSVYDDYGRLRWVVTPEGSYLLSDSLTVPVDDDFAEKYCYVYTYNDRGLMVEKRMPGREAEYMRYDEGDRLRVSQDGNLRAKKQWISYSYDALGRVQEQSLAVEAELIPIRSQAGVSIGEPIESVEPPYLGSSVPLQKYVYDTYPSEVQAAGLDFQSIEGLTATDGESLRYDNATGSLTYEKLAVLANDTITGYHQRACYYDYKGRLIQIVERDTEDGILCTSKRYDFVG
;
A
#
# COMPACT_ATOMS: atom_id res chain seq x y z
N TYR A 1 -27.23 -18.39 -9.54
CA TYR A 1 -27.61 -16.96 -9.44
C TYR A 1 -29.04 -16.86 -8.87
N ARG A 2 -29.26 -16.00 -7.91
CA ARG A 2 -30.56 -15.59 -7.38
C ARG A 2 -30.54 -14.10 -7.05
N THR A 3 -31.66 -13.57 -6.60
CA THR A 3 -31.71 -12.25 -5.95
C THR A 3 -31.80 -12.41 -4.44
N ASN A 4 -31.63 -11.30 -3.69
CA ASN A 4 -31.85 -11.30 -2.25
C ASN A 4 -33.32 -11.49 -1.90
N ASP A 5 -33.54 -12.11 -0.75
CA ASP A 5 -34.88 -12.23 -0.12
C ASP A 5 -35.16 -11.01 0.77
N THR A 6 -36.40 -10.95 1.28
CA THR A 6 -36.81 -9.92 2.26
C THR A 6 -35.99 -10.09 3.54
N ASP A 7 -35.51 -8.96 4.09
CA ASP A 7 -34.74 -8.87 5.34
C ASP A 7 -33.42 -9.68 5.33
N GLU A 8 -32.93 -10.06 4.13
CA GLU A 8 -31.74 -10.88 4.01
C GLU A 8 -30.43 -10.06 4.08
N VAL A 9 -30.43 -8.85 3.54
CA VAL A 9 -29.23 -7.98 3.43
C VAL A 9 -29.52 -6.62 4.02
N ARG A 10 -28.77 -6.21 5.03
CA ARG A 10 -28.91 -4.88 5.64
C ARG A 10 -28.55 -3.78 4.65
N TRP A 11 -29.29 -2.69 4.69
CA TRP A 11 -28.99 -1.49 3.94
C TRP A 11 -28.06 -0.59 4.77
N LEU A 12 -26.78 -0.66 4.45
CA LEU A 12 -25.75 0.16 5.05
C LEU A 12 -25.34 1.28 4.10
N ALA A 13 -25.24 2.49 4.63
CA ALA A 13 -24.86 3.69 3.87
C ALA A 13 -23.80 4.52 4.61
N VAL A 14 -23.20 5.45 3.90
CA VAL A 14 -22.29 6.46 4.46
C VAL A 14 -23.09 7.74 4.67
N GLY A 15 -23.19 8.21 5.91
CA GLY A 15 -23.84 9.46 6.23
C GLY A 15 -23.02 10.69 5.88
N VAL A 16 -23.55 11.89 6.19
CA VAL A 16 -23.00 13.18 5.76
C VAL A 16 -21.62 13.44 6.36
N ASP A 17 -21.42 13.05 7.61
CA ASP A 17 -20.14 13.21 8.33
C ASP A 17 -19.22 11.98 8.18
N GLY A 18 -19.56 11.07 7.27
CA GLY A 18 -18.78 9.86 6.97
C GLY A 18 -19.09 8.69 7.91
N GLU A 19 -20.07 8.82 8.80
CA GLU A 19 -20.55 7.80 9.71
C GLU A 19 -21.18 6.61 8.96
N LEU A 20 -21.17 5.45 9.58
CA LEU A 20 -21.91 4.28 9.10
C LEU A 20 -23.36 4.38 9.56
N VAL A 21 -24.29 4.31 8.61
CA VAL A 21 -25.73 4.34 8.89
C VAL A 21 -26.36 3.01 8.45
N CYS A 22 -27.21 2.41 9.29
CA CYS A 22 -28.06 1.30 8.94
C CYS A 22 -29.52 1.80 8.85
N GLU A 23 -30.13 1.64 7.69
CA GLU A 23 -31.49 2.11 7.37
C GLU A 23 -32.50 0.94 7.20
N GLY A 24 -32.22 -0.19 7.85
CA GLY A 24 -33.04 -1.41 7.71
C GLY A 24 -32.40 -2.40 6.73
N CYS A 25 -33.21 -2.99 5.85
CA CYS A 25 -32.74 -3.98 4.88
C CYS A 25 -33.10 -3.57 3.45
N HIS A 26 -32.35 -4.11 2.49
CA HIS A 26 -32.66 -3.97 1.07
C HIS A 26 -33.98 -4.67 0.73
N ASP A 27 -34.79 -4.06 -0.11
CA ASP A 27 -35.99 -4.69 -0.66
C ASP A 27 -35.63 -5.97 -1.41
N ALA A 28 -36.49 -6.97 -1.31
CA ALA A 28 -36.33 -8.24 -2.01
C ALA A 28 -36.18 -8.04 -3.52
N GLY A 29 -35.25 -8.76 -4.12
CA GLY A 29 -35.01 -8.71 -5.56
C GLY A 29 -34.19 -7.52 -6.07
N THR A 30 -33.69 -6.65 -5.19
CA THR A 30 -32.89 -5.47 -5.59
C THR A 30 -31.41 -5.77 -5.76
N LEU A 31 -30.90 -6.84 -5.14
CA LEU A 31 -29.50 -7.27 -5.22
C LEU A 31 -29.37 -8.60 -5.96
N SER A 32 -28.30 -8.74 -6.74
CA SER A 32 -27.93 -10.01 -7.36
C SER A 32 -27.09 -10.84 -6.40
N CYS A 33 -27.46 -12.10 -6.19
CA CYS A 33 -26.68 -13.04 -5.37
C CYS A 33 -25.98 -14.07 -6.25
N THR A 34 -24.67 -14.12 -6.18
CA THR A 34 -23.82 -15.16 -6.78
C THR A 34 -23.41 -16.14 -5.71
N VAL A 35 -23.69 -17.42 -5.92
CA VAL A 35 -23.30 -18.51 -5.02
C VAL A 35 -22.14 -19.27 -5.67
N THR A 36 -21.02 -19.37 -4.96
CA THR A 36 -19.83 -20.11 -5.39
C THR A 36 -19.57 -21.21 -4.37
N THR A 37 -19.35 -22.44 -4.83
CA THR A 37 -18.95 -23.57 -3.98
C THR A 37 -17.56 -24.01 -4.42
N ASP A 38 -16.65 -24.15 -3.48
CA ASP A 38 -15.32 -24.66 -3.74
C ASP A 38 -15.29 -26.21 -3.79
N PRO A 39 -14.16 -26.84 -4.16
CA PRO A 39 -14.06 -28.31 -4.20
C PRO A 39 -14.21 -29.01 -2.85
N ASP A 40 -14.09 -28.29 -1.74
CA ASP A 40 -14.24 -28.75 -0.37
C ASP A 40 -15.65 -28.46 0.19
N ASP A 41 -16.60 -28.14 -0.69
CA ASP A 41 -18.00 -27.81 -0.40
C ASP A 41 -18.23 -26.54 0.44
N HIS A 42 -17.23 -25.66 0.59
CA HIS A 42 -17.46 -24.37 1.23
C HIS A 42 -18.25 -23.43 0.30
N VAL A 43 -19.30 -22.85 0.82
CA VAL A 43 -20.20 -21.97 0.09
C VAL A 43 -19.88 -20.50 0.41
N VAL A 44 -19.77 -19.69 -0.63
CA VAL A 44 -19.68 -18.23 -0.53
C VAL A 44 -20.83 -17.62 -1.33
N GLN A 45 -21.58 -16.72 -0.69
CA GLN A 45 -22.62 -15.92 -1.32
C GLN A 45 -22.16 -14.47 -1.40
N SER A 46 -22.19 -13.89 -2.60
CA SER A 46 -21.84 -12.48 -2.82
C SER A 46 -23.08 -11.73 -3.32
N PHE A 47 -23.52 -10.73 -2.57
CA PHE A 47 -24.63 -9.87 -2.92
C PHE A 47 -24.10 -8.57 -3.53
N THR A 48 -24.52 -8.29 -4.76
CA THR A 48 -24.05 -7.13 -5.53
C THR A 48 -25.20 -6.23 -5.94
N ASP A 49 -24.95 -4.94 -5.95
CA ASP A 49 -25.90 -3.93 -6.41
C ASP A 49 -25.93 -3.81 -7.95
N GLY A 50 -26.78 -2.92 -8.44
CA GLY A 50 -26.91 -2.65 -9.88
C GLY A 50 -25.68 -2.03 -10.55
N LEU A 51 -24.68 -1.57 -9.79
CA LEU A 51 -23.39 -1.06 -10.25
C LEU A 51 -22.29 -2.14 -10.22
N GLY A 52 -22.62 -3.36 -9.77
CA GLY A 52 -21.67 -4.46 -9.65
C GLY A 52 -20.79 -4.40 -8.41
N ARG A 53 -21.13 -3.58 -7.40
CA ARG A 53 -20.39 -3.50 -6.14
C ARG A 53 -20.89 -4.56 -5.19
N THR A 54 -19.98 -5.32 -4.57
CA THR A 54 -20.35 -6.31 -3.56
C THR A 54 -20.63 -5.59 -2.24
N LEU A 55 -21.88 -5.67 -1.76
CA LEU A 55 -22.33 -5.07 -0.50
C LEU A 55 -22.22 -6.04 0.67
N LEU A 56 -22.45 -7.34 0.43
CA LEU A 56 -22.33 -8.39 1.43
C LEU A 56 -21.61 -9.60 0.83
N SER A 57 -20.62 -10.09 1.56
CA SER A 57 -20.03 -11.41 1.37
C SER A 57 -20.39 -12.27 2.56
N ARG A 58 -21.06 -13.39 2.31
CA ARG A 58 -21.51 -14.36 3.31
C ARG A 58 -20.79 -15.68 3.11
N THR A 59 -20.14 -16.17 4.14
CA THR A 59 -19.65 -17.53 4.26
C THR A 59 -20.44 -18.27 5.34
N PHE A 60 -20.16 -19.55 5.57
CA PHE A 60 -20.89 -20.34 6.56
C PHE A 60 -19.92 -21.14 7.42
N ASP A 61 -20.25 -21.26 8.71
CA ASP A 61 -19.63 -22.14 9.67
C ASP A 61 -20.76 -23.01 10.28
N ASP A 62 -20.75 -24.32 10.01
CA ASP A 62 -21.83 -25.25 10.42
C ASP A 62 -23.26 -24.70 10.19
N ASP A 63 -23.52 -24.20 8.98
CA ASP A 63 -24.80 -23.56 8.55
C ASP A 63 -25.08 -22.16 9.16
N GLU A 64 -24.25 -21.64 10.07
CA GLU A 64 -24.40 -20.29 10.59
C GLU A 64 -23.75 -19.26 9.62
N PRO A 65 -24.47 -18.20 9.23
CA PRO A 65 -23.93 -17.23 8.29
C PRO A 65 -22.86 -16.33 8.94
N ILE A 66 -21.78 -16.14 8.24
CA ILE A 66 -20.69 -15.24 8.59
C ILE A 66 -20.64 -14.11 7.58
N ASP A 67 -21.15 -12.95 7.96
CA ASP A 67 -21.41 -11.81 7.09
C ASP A 67 -20.32 -10.74 7.18
N THR A 68 -19.78 -10.33 6.03
CA THR A 68 -18.88 -9.18 5.90
C THR A 68 -19.53 -8.16 4.98
N TYR A 69 -19.82 -6.96 5.49
CA TYR A 69 -20.41 -5.88 4.70
C TYR A 69 -19.37 -4.92 4.16
N SER A 70 -19.56 -4.49 2.92
CA SER A 70 -18.79 -3.42 2.26
C SER A 70 -19.70 -2.25 1.94
N VAL A 71 -19.35 -1.06 2.41
CA VAL A 71 -20.18 0.14 2.24
C VAL A 71 -19.42 1.18 1.42
N TYR A 72 -20.09 1.70 0.41
CA TYR A 72 -19.50 2.60 -0.56
C TYR A 72 -20.16 3.98 -0.49
N ASP A 73 -19.37 5.03 -0.76
CA ASP A 73 -19.91 6.37 -0.92
C ASP A 73 -20.55 6.57 -2.32
N ASP A 74 -21.12 7.76 -2.54
CA ASP A 74 -21.77 8.14 -3.80
C ASP A 74 -20.83 8.14 -5.00
N TYR A 75 -19.51 8.24 -4.76
CA TYR A 75 -18.47 8.12 -5.79
C TYR A 75 -18.05 6.67 -6.08
N GLY A 76 -18.66 5.68 -5.38
CA GLY A 76 -18.31 4.27 -5.50
C GLY A 76 -17.01 3.89 -4.80
N ARG A 77 -16.50 4.71 -3.88
CA ARG A 77 -15.29 4.41 -3.10
C ARG A 77 -15.68 3.63 -1.85
N LEU A 78 -14.92 2.58 -1.53
CA LEU A 78 -15.13 1.79 -0.30
C LEU A 78 -14.83 2.65 0.93
N ARG A 79 -15.83 2.87 1.79
CA ARG A 79 -15.70 3.67 3.00
C ARG A 79 -15.64 2.85 4.27
N TRP A 80 -16.44 1.77 4.33
CA TRP A 80 -16.49 0.90 5.50
C TRP A 80 -16.47 -0.56 5.07
N VAL A 81 -15.78 -1.38 5.90
CA VAL A 81 -15.97 -2.83 5.89
C VAL A 81 -16.31 -3.23 7.32
N VAL A 82 -17.51 -3.77 7.52
CA VAL A 82 -17.94 -4.29 8.81
C VAL A 82 -17.54 -5.76 8.87
N THR A 83 -16.75 -6.12 9.87
CA THR A 83 -16.30 -7.50 10.07
C THR A 83 -17.44 -8.43 10.47
N PRO A 84 -17.27 -9.75 10.36
CA PRO A 84 -18.30 -10.70 10.78
C PRO A 84 -18.80 -10.48 12.21
N GLU A 85 -17.90 -10.26 13.15
CA GLU A 85 -18.28 -9.99 14.55
C GLU A 85 -19.08 -8.70 14.68
N GLY A 86 -18.68 -7.66 13.95
CA GLY A 86 -19.44 -6.39 13.89
C GLY A 86 -20.81 -6.57 13.29
N SER A 87 -20.97 -7.43 12.28
CA SER A 87 -22.25 -7.64 11.60
C SER A 87 -23.33 -8.23 12.53
N TYR A 88 -22.95 -9.08 13.48
CA TYR A 88 -23.86 -9.61 14.51
C TYR A 88 -24.39 -8.54 15.46
N LEU A 89 -23.63 -7.45 15.64
CA LEU A 89 -23.97 -6.37 16.57
C LEU A 89 -24.77 -5.24 15.92
N LEU A 90 -24.95 -5.29 14.58
CA LEU A 90 -25.75 -4.30 13.86
C LEU A 90 -27.22 -4.39 14.25
N SER A 91 -27.85 -3.26 14.56
CA SER A 91 -29.30 -3.14 14.72
C SER A 91 -29.93 -2.57 13.44
N ASP A 92 -31.25 -2.66 13.32
CA ASP A 92 -32.00 -2.21 12.14
C ASP A 92 -32.04 -0.68 11.98
N SER A 93 -31.67 0.05 13.03
CA SER A 93 -31.50 1.50 12.99
C SER A 93 -30.29 1.85 13.85
N LEU A 94 -29.19 2.18 13.20
CA LEU A 94 -27.89 2.44 13.84
C LEU A 94 -27.15 3.55 13.09
N THR A 95 -26.56 4.46 13.85
CA THR A 95 -25.58 5.42 13.33
C THR A 95 -24.29 5.26 14.13
N VAL A 96 -23.18 4.95 13.46
CA VAL A 96 -21.88 4.74 14.08
C VAL A 96 -20.92 5.81 13.59
N PRO A 97 -20.50 6.76 14.45
CA PRO A 97 -19.45 7.71 14.15
C PRO A 97 -18.12 7.00 13.81
N VAL A 98 -17.27 7.67 13.02
CA VAL A 98 -15.96 7.12 12.59
C VAL A 98 -15.01 6.84 13.77
N ASP A 99 -15.17 7.57 14.88
CA ASP A 99 -14.36 7.46 16.09
C ASP A 99 -15.06 6.73 17.25
N ASP A 100 -16.16 6.02 16.95
CA ASP A 100 -16.89 5.21 17.93
C ASP A 100 -16.13 3.92 18.26
N ASP A 101 -16.32 3.43 19.47
CA ASP A 101 -15.80 2.14 19.97
C ASP A 101 -16.14 0.96 19.05
N PHE A 102 -17.34 0.97 18.45
CA PHE A 102 -17.77 -0.06 17.51
C PHE A 102 -16.93 0.01 16.22
N ALA A 103 -16.73 1.22 15.68
CA ALA A 103 -15.90 1.42 14.50
C ALA A 103 -14.46 0.95 14.75
N GLU A 104 -13.89 1.32 15.91
CA GLU A 104 -12.52 0.95 16.30
C GLU A 104 -12.34 -0.57 16.45
N LYS A 105 -13.33 -1.28 16.95
CA LYS A 105 -13.22 -2.72 17.24
C LYS A 105 -13.59 -3.61 16.07
N TYR A 106 -14.55 -3.19 15.25
CA TYR A 106 -15.22 -4.09 14.30
C TYR A 106 -15.20 -3.64 12.86
N CYS A 107 -14.66 -2.44 12.55
CA CYS A 107 -14.73 -1.91 11.21
C CYS A 107 -13.37 -1.52 10.63
N TYR A 108 -13.20 -1.74 9.33
CA TYR A 108 -12.23 -1.00 8.55
C TYR A 108 -12.91 0.27 8.06
N VAL A 109 -12.21 1.41 8.19
CA VAL A 109 -12.72 2.71 7.75
C VAL A 109 -11.69 3.38 6.86
N TYR A 110 -12.15 3.90 5.71
CA TYR A 110 -11.32 4.56 4.71
C TYR A 110 -11.82 5.97 4.47
N THR A 111 -10.90 6.95 4.55
CA THR A 111 -11.20 8.35 4.26
C THR A 111 -10.40 8.80 3.04
N TYR A 112 -11.04 9.57 2.18
CA TYR A 112 -10.45 10.05 0.93
C TYR A 112 -10.50 11.57 0.88
N ASN A 113 -9.53 12.17 0.19
CA ASN A 113 -9.56 13.60 -0.13
C ASN A 113 -10.44 13.86 -1.37
N ASP A 114 -10.57 15.15 -1.74
CA ASP A 114 -11.38 15.59 -2.89
C ASP A 114 -10.89 15.04 -4.23
N ARG A 115 -9.61 14.63 -4.31
CA ARG A 115 -9.03 13.97 -5.49
C ARG A 115 -9.27 12.46 -5.53
N GLY A 116 -9.95 11.91 -4.52
CA GLY A 116 -10.21 10.47 -4.41
C GLY A 116 -9.04 9.64 -3.91
N LEU A 117 -8.00 10.26 -3.36
CA LEU A 117 -6.85 9.57 -2.79
C LEU A 117 -7.12 9.24 -1.32
N MET A 118 -6.79 8.03 -0.88
CA MET A 118 -6.96 7.59 0.51
C MET A 118 -6.00 8.35 1.43
N VAL A 119 -6.53 9.10 2.38
CA VAL A 119 -5.74 9.92 3.32
C VAL A 119 -5.71 9.35 4.72
N GLU A 120 -6.66 8.48 5.07
CA GLU A 120 -6.72 7.78 6.33
C GLU A 120 -7.29 6.38 6.15
N LYS A 121 -6.71 5.43 6.86
CA LYS A 121 -7.17 4.05 6.95
C LYS A 121 -7.17 3.62 8.40
N ARG A 122 -8.28 3.10 8.88
CA ARG A 122 -8.43 2.48 10.19
C ARG A 122 -8.67 0.99 10.03
N MET A 123 -8.09 0.19 10.89
CA MET A 123 -8.27 -1.25 10.96
C MET A 123 -8.69 -1.64 12.37
N PRO A 124 -9.52 -2.67 12.55
CA PRO A 124 -9.93 -3.13 13.88
C PRO A 124 -8.75 -3.32 14.83
N GLY A 125 -8.84 -2.70 16.00
CA GLY A 125 -7.83 -2.81 17.06
C GLY A 125 -6.47 -2.18 16.75
N ARG A 126 -6.38 -1.32 15.74
CA ARG A 126 -5.15 -0.59 15.38
C ARG A 126 -5.39 0.91 15.30
N GLU A 127 -4.34 1.64 15.64
CA GLU A 127 -4.28 3.08 15.40
C GLU A 127 -4.38 3.39 13.90
N ALA A 128 -4.99 4.53 13.56
CA ALA A 128 -5.14 4.97 12.18
C ALA A 128 -3.80 5.15 11.46
N GLU A 129 -3.76 4.79 10.19
CA GLU A 129 -2.67 5.08 9.26
C GLU A 129 -3.04 6.32 8.43
N TYR A 130 -2.12 7.28 8.33
CA TYR A 130 -2.28 8.50 7.58
C TYR A 130 -1.38 8.57 6.37
N MET A 131 -1.90 9.11 5.27
CA MET A 131 -1.21 9.26 3.99
C MET A 131 -1.35 10.70 3.49
N ARG A 132 -0.28 11.24 2.87
CA ARG A 132 -0.29 12.55 2.22
C ARG A 132 0.37 12.44 0.85
N TYR A 133 -0.14 13.22 -0.07
CA TYR A 133 0.22 13.14 -1.48
C TYR A 133 0.74 14.49 -1.97
N ASP A 134 1.56 14.45 -3.01
CA ASP A 134 2.00 15.64 -3.71
C ASP A 134 0.94 16.12 -4.74
N GLU A 135 1.25 17.20 -5.45
CA GLU A 135 0.38 17.74 -6.50
C GLU A 135 0.19 16.78 -7.68
N GLY A 136 1.09 15.82 -7.85
CA GLY A 136 1.02 14.78 -8.88
C GLY A 136 0.37 13.48 -8.41
N ASP A 137 -0.38 13.50 -7.29
CA ASP A 137 -1.08 12.35 -6.69
C ASP A 137 -0.16 11.21 -6.24
N ARG A 138 1.13 11.49 -6.00
CA ARG A 138 2.09 10.51 -5.52
C ARG A 138 2.20 10.60 -4.00
N LEU A 139 2.26 9.44 -3.33
CA LEU A 139 2.40 9.35 -1.88
C LEU A 139 3.73 10.01 -1.43
N ARG A 140 3.65 11.06 -0.62
CA ARG A 140 4.81 11.79 -0.11
C ARG A 140 5.22 11.36 1.27
N VAL A 141 4.25 11.12 2.14
CA VAL A 141 4.50 10.64 3.51
C VAL A 141 3.39 9.71 3.95
N SER A 142 3.73 8.74 4.80
CA SER A 142 2.76 7.91 5.53
C SER A 142 3.18 7.75 6.99
N GLN A 143 2.19 7.52 7.86
CA GLN A 143 2.42 7.32 9.28
C GLN A 143 1.38 6.36 9.87
N ASP A 144 1.82 5.25 10.43
CA ASP A 144 1.00 4.37 11.26
C ASP A 144 1.07 4.74 12.76
N GLY A 145 0.35 4.02 13.61
CA GLY A 145 0.34 4.26 15.05
C GLY A 145 1.71 4.10 15.72
N ASN A 146 2.51 3.13 15.28
CA ASN A 146 3.85 2.89 15.84
C ASN A 146 4.82 4.02 15.49
N LEU A 147 4.78 4.49 14.25
CA LEU A 147 5.56 5.64 13.81
C LEU A 147 5.12 6.91 14.53
N ARG A 148 3.80 7.08 14.72
CA ARG A 148 3.25 8.24 15.44
C ARG A 148 3.71 8.28 16.90
N ALA A 149 3.73 7.13 17.59
CA ALA A 149 4.24 7.05 18.95
C ALA A 149 5.72 7.46 19.07
N LYS A 150 6.50 7.25 18.00
CA LYS A 150 7.93 7.62 17.88
C LYS A 150 8.14 8.99 17.24
N LYS A 151 7.08 9.71 16.84
CA LYS A 151 7.12 10.97 16.09
C LYS A 151 7.93 10.82 14.78
N GLN A 152 7.68 9.74 14.08
CA GLN A 152 8.34 9.38 12.84
C GLN A 152 7.35 9.27 11.70
N TRP A 153 7.84 9.43 10.48
CA TRP A 153 7.12 9.27 9.23
C TRP A 153 7.95 8.47 8.25
N ILE A 154 7.28 7.77 7.34
CA ILE A 154 7.92 7.30 6.12
C ILE A 154 7.74 8.38 5.06
N SER A 155 8.84 8.85 4.48
CA SER A 155 8.84 9.79 3.37
C SER A 155 9.25 9.12 2.07
N TYR A 156 8.68 9.57 0.95
CA TYR A 156 8.91 9.04 -0.38
C TYR A 156 9.39 10.16 -1.30
N SER A 157 10.43 9.88 -2.09
CA SER A 157 10.85 10.74 -3.18
C SER A 157 10.81 10.01 -4.52
N TYR A 158 10.65 10.76 -5.58
CA TYR A 158 10.44 10.24 -6.94
C TYR A 158 11.38 10.91 -7.92
N ASP A 159 11.72 10.20 -8.97
CA ASP A 159 12.42 10.78 -10.11
C ASP A 159 11.46 11.56 -11.03
N ALA A 160 12.02 12.15 -12.09
CA ALA A 160 11.23 12.92 -13.06
C ALA A 160 10.20 12.08 -13.84
N LEU A 161 10.34 10.75 -13.84
CA LEU A 161 9.41 9.82 -14.48
C LEU A 161 8.38 9.27 -13.49
N GLY A 162 8.42 9.69 -12.21
CA GLY A 162 7.49 9.23 -11.17
C GLY A 162 7.86 7.88 -10.55
N ARG A 163 9.06 7.35 -10.80
CA ARG A 163 9.55 6.12 -10.14
C ARG A 163 10.10 6.47 -8.76
N VAL A 164 9.84 5.62 -7.76
CA VAL A 164 10.37 5.81 -6.40
C VAL A 164 11.90 5.81 -6.44
N GLN A 165 12.52 6.87 -5.94
CA GLN A 165 13.98 6.98 -5.76
C GLN A 165 14.41 6.65 -4.34
N GLU A 166 13.65 7.11 -3.34
CA GLU A 166 14.02 6.89 -1.95
C GLU A 166 12.78 6.79 -1.07
N GLN A 167 12.86 5.88 -0.14
CA GLN A 167 11.96 5.77 1.01
C GLN A 167 12.81 5.94 2.27
N SER A 168 12.46 6.93 3.10
CA SER A 168 13.25 7.28 4.28
C SER A 168 12.40 7.31 5.52
N LEU A 169 13.00 6.93 6.66
CA LEU A 169 12.45 7.19 7.98
C LEU A 169 12.82 8.63 8.37
N ALA A 170 11.83 9.49 8.47
CA ALA A 170 12.00 10.89 8.84
C ALA A 170 11.48 11.14 10.26
N VAL A 171 12.19 11.97 11.01
CA VAL A 171 11.76 12.42 12.33
C VAL A 171 11.01 13.73 12.18
N GLU A 172 9.90 13.89 12.88
CA GLU A 172 9.12 15.12 12.92
C GLU A 172 9.94 16.26 13.53
N ALA A 173 10.10 17.38 12.82
CA ALA A 173 10.94 18.49 13.26
C ALA A 173 10.23 19.37 14.33
N GLU A 174 8.92 19.55 14.20
CA GLU A 174 8.02 20.17 15.18
C GLU A 174 6.59 19.69 14.95
N LEU A 175 5.88 19.42 16.06
CA LEU A 175 4.51 18.96 16.03
C LEU A 175 3.57 20.05 15.50
N ILE A 176 3.13 19.91 14.25
CA ILE A 176 1.76 20.33 13.94
C ILE A 176 0.94 19.04 14.01
N PRO A 177 0.20 18.77 15.10
CA PRO A 177 -0.64 17.59 15.17
C PRO A 177 -1.62 17.63 14.00
N ILE A 178 -1.74 16.55 13.28
CA ILE A 178 -2.75 16.38 12.21
C ILE A 178 -4.19 16.65 12.75
N ARG A 179 -4.37 16.57 14.07
CA ARG A 179 -5.62 16.86 14.79
C ARG A 179 -5.73 18.25 15.42
N SER A 180 -4.74 19.11 15.41
CA SER A 180 -4.82 20.38 16.14
C SER A 180 -5.42 21.54 15.36
N GLN A 181 -5.91 21.34 14.17
CA GLN A 181 -6.88 22.28 13.61
C GLN A 181 -8.27 21.90 14.15
N ALA A 182 -8.53 22.31 15.38
CA ALA A 182 -9.88 22.32 15.95
C ALA A 182 -10.79 23.09 14.97
N GLY A 183 -11.68 22.38 14.27
CA GLY A 183 -12.61 22.94 13.31
C GLY A 183 -12.54 22.34 11.91
N VAL A 184 -11.60 21.45 11.61
CA VAL A 184 -11.61 20.74 10.33
C VAL A 184 -12.56 19.55 10.47
N SER A 185 -13.74 19.67 9.87
CA SER A 185 -14.66 18.56 9.65
C SER A 185 -13.94 17.43 8.92
N ILE A 186 -14.28 16.19 9.26
CA ILE A 186 -13.85 15.01 8.50
C ILE A 186 -14.30 15.24 7.04
N GLY A 187 -13.37 15.52 6.14
CA GLY A 187 -13.67 15.86 4.74
C GLY A 187 -13.02 17.12 4.21
N GLU A 188 -12.46 18.00 5.04
CA GLU A 188 -11.66 19.10 4.51
C GLU A 188 -10.26 18.60 4.11
N PRO A 189 -9.76 19.00 2.92
CA PRO A 189 -8.43 18.64 2.47
C PRO A 189 -7.43 19.20 3.48
N ILE A 190 -6.71 18.32 4.18
CA ILE A 190 -5.52 18.74 4.91
C ILE A 190 -4.54 19.12 3.81
N GLU A 191 -4.38 20.43 3.62
CA GLU A 191 -3.45 20.99 2.65
C GLU A 191 -2.09 20.32 2.79
N SER A 192 -1.45 20.07 1.67
CA SER A 192 -0.18 19.38 1.53
C SER A 192 0.77 19.75 2.67
N VAL A 193 1.10 18.78 3.54
CA VAL A 193 2.22 18.93 4.44
C VAL A 193 3.47 18.94 3.56
N GLU A 194 3.93 20.13 3.25
CA GLU A 194 5.18 20.32 2.51
C GLU A 194 6.34 19.66 3.24
N PRO A 195 7.30 19.03 2.53
CA PRO A 195 8.46 18.38 3.12
C PRO A 195 9.32 19.19 4.10
N PRO A 196 9.24 20.54 4.20
CA PRO A 196 10.09 21.33 5.09
C PRO A 196 9.89 21.05 6.58
N TYR A 197 8.84 20.36 6.97
CA TYR A 197 8.57 20.00 8.38
C TYR A 197 9.16 18.66 8.83
N LEU A 198 9.73 17.89 7.91
CA LEU A 198 10.48 16.70 8.26
C LEU A 198 11.91 17.09 8.62
N GLY A 199 12.34 16.74 9.83
CA GLY A 199 13.71 16.94 10.30
C GLY A 199 14.69 15.99 9.61
N SER A 200 15.62 15.42 10.39
CA SER A 200 16.58 14.46 9.84
C SER A 200 15.87 13.21 9.31
N SER A 201 16.29 12.73 8.16
CA SER A 201 15.82 11.48 7.57
C SER A 201 16.94 10.47 7.41
N VAL A 202 16.60 9.19 7.51
CA VAL A 202 17.53 8.08 7.29
C VAL A 202 16.95 7.17 6.20
N PRO A 203 17.69 6.93 5.11
CA PRO A 203 17.22 6.09 4.02
C PRO A 203 16.94 4.67 4.49
N LEU A 204 15.73 4.17 4.20
CA LEU A 204 15.36 2.77 4.34
C LEU A 204 15.58 2.02 3.04
N GLN A 205 15.22 2.66 1.93
CA GLN A 205 15.39 2.11 0.58
C GLN A 205 15.80 3.23 -0.36
N LYS A 206 16.76 2.94 -1.22
CA LYS A 206 17.19 3.85 -2.30
C LYS A 206 17.31 3.07 -3.60
N TYR A 207 16.78 3.64 -4.67
CA TYR A 207 16.79 3.09 -6.01
C TYR A 207 17.36 4.10 -6.99
N VAL A 208 18.25 3.66 -7.86
CA VAL A 208 18.78 4.49 -8.95
C VAL A 208 18.52 3.78 -10.27
N TYR A 209 18.03 4.53 -11.21
CA TYR A 209 17.71 4.04 -12.55
C TYR A 209 18.56 4.75 -13.60
N ASP A 210 18.64 4.16 -14.77
CA ASP A 210 19.20 4.74 -15.98
C ASP A 210 20.73 4.95 -15.96
N THR A 211 21.32 5.23 -14.80
CA THR A 211 22.75 5.55 -14.65
C THR A 211 23.34 4.83 -13.45
N TYR A 212 24.66 4.62 -13.45
CA TYR A 212 25.38 4.03 -12.32
C TYR A 212 25.89 5.15 -11.41
N PRO A 213 25.39 5.25 -10.17
CA PRO A 213 25.81 6.30 -9.25
C PRO A 213 27.20 6.00 -8.65
N SER A 214 27.86 7.03 -8.10
CA SER A 214 29.17 6.89 -7.44
C SER A 214 29.18 5.94 -6.24
N GLU A 215 28.03 5.70 -5.63
CA GLU A 215 27.83 4.75 -4.54
C GLU A 215 28.15 3.31 -4.96
N VAL A 216 27.94 2.96 -6.23
CA VAL A 216 28.33 1.64 -6.77
C VAL A 216 29.81 1.38 -6.59
N GLN A 217 30.66 2.34 -7.01
CA GLN A 217 32.11 2.25 -6.86
C GLN A 217 32.52 2.31 -5.39
N ALA A 218 31.92 3.24 -4.62
CA ALA A 218 32.22 3.38 -3.20
C ALA A 218 31.90 2.13 -2.38
N ALA A 219 30.91 1.37 -2.81
CA ALA A 219 30.52 0.08 -2.21
C ALA A 219 31.33 -1.11 -2.76
N GLY A 220 32.18 -0.91 -3.77
CA GLY A 220 32.95 -1.96 -4.44
C GLY A 220 32.08 -2.92 -5.26
N LEU A 221 30.96 -2.43 -5.78
CA LEU A 221 29.99 -3.20 -6.56
C LEU A 221 30.22 -3.06 -8.08
N ASP A 222 31.43 -2.72 -8.49
CA ASP A 222 31.78 -2.56 -9.90
C ASP A 222 31.54 -3.86 -10.67
N PHE A 223 31.28 -3.71 -11.99
CA PHE A 223 31.13 -4.83 -12.90
C PHE A 223 32.36 -5.74 -12.86
N GLN A 224 32.14 -7.02 -12.63
CA GLN A 224 33.18 -8.04 -12.57
C GLN A 224 33.39 -8.69 -13.93
N SER A 225 34.63 -9.01 -14.29
CA SER A 225 34.91 -9.78 -15.51
C SER A 225 34.23 -11.15 -15.46
N ILE A 226 33.52 -11.51 -16.52
CA ILE A 226 32.85 -12.80 -16.63
C ILE A 226 33.81 -13.78 -17.31
N GLU A 227 34.21 -14.83 -16.59
CA GLU A 227 35.15 -15.82 -17.08
C GLU A 227 34.66 -16.48 -18.39
N GLY A 228 35.52 -16.56 -19.40
CA GLY A 228 35.21 -17.14 -20.71
C GLY A 228 34.33 -16.26 -21.61
N LEU A 229 34.08 -15.00 -21.22
CA LEU A 229 33.47 -14.01 -22.09
C LEU A 229 34.47 -12.88 -22.32
N THR A 230 34.98 -12.82 -23.54
CA THR A 230 35.76 -11.66 -24.02
C THR A 230 34.83 -10.84 -24.92
N ALA A 231 34.89 -9.51 -24.78
CA ALA A 231 34.28 -8.63 -25.77
C ALA A 231 34.91 -8.91 -27.13
N THR A 232 34.15 -9.40 -28.08
CA THR A 232 34.57 -9.51 -29.47
C THR A 232 34.30 -8.19 -30.17
N ASP A 233 35.32 -7.69 -30.88
CA ASP A 233 35.20 -6.53 -31.79
C ASP A 233 34.91 -5.18 -31.11
N GLY A 234 35.45 -4.95 -29.89
CA GLY A 234 35.38 -3.67 -29.19
C GLY A 234 34.07 -3.36 -28.50
N GLU A 235 33.10 -4.29 -28.50
CA GLU A 235 31.90 -4.19 -27.71
C GLU A 235 32.20 -4.55 -26.23
N SER A 236 31.86 -3.66 -25.32
CA SER A 236 31.85 -3.98 -23.89
C SER A 236 30.71 -4.92 -23.60
N LEU A 237 30.94 -5.99 -22.82
CA LEU A 237 29.88 -6.86 -22.34
C LEU A 237 28.83 -6.07 -21.53
N ARG A 238 29.30 -5.09 -20.79
CA ARG A 238 28.47 -4.14 -20.07
C ARG A 238 28.11 -2.97 -20.99
N TYR A 239 26.85 -2.63 -21.03
CA TYR A 239 26.36 -1.44 -21.71
C TYR A 239 26.08 -0.33 -20.69
N ASP A 240 26.67 0.85 -20.87
CA ASP A 240 26.56 1.94 -19.91
C ASP A 240 25.20 2.66 -19.96
N ASN A 241 24.46 2.53 -21.07
CA ASN A 241 23.12 3.06 -21.18
C ASN A 241 22.09 2.05 -20.64
N ALA A 242 21.73 2.22 -19.38
CA ALA A 242 20.74 1.38 -18.69
C ALA A 242 19.35 2.04 -18.63
N THR A 243 18.99 2.85 -19.64
CA THR A 243 17.72 3.58 -19.69
C THR A 243 16.52 2.68 -19.42
N GLY A 244 15.66 3.05 -18.49
CA GLY A 244 14.50 2.29 -18.04
C GLY A 244 14.80 1.23 -16.99
N SER A 245 16.07 0.92 -16.71
CA SER A 245 16.47 -0.18 -15.84
C SER A 245 16.95 0.28 -14.47
N LEU A 246 16.70 -0.54 -13.44
CA LEU A 246 17.27 -0.35 -12.10
C LEU A 246 18.75 -0.70 -12.12
N THR A 247 19.60 0.26 -11.79
CA THR A 247 21.06 0.09 -11.80
C THR A 247 21.66 -0.11 -10.42
N TYR A 248 21.03 0.49 -9.40
CA TYR A 248 21.50 0.38 -8.01
C TYR A 248 20.33 0.37 -7.05
N GLU A 249 20.45 -0.46 -6.03
CA GLU A 249 19.52 -0.55 -4.92
C GLU A 249 20.28 -0.62 -3.60
N LYS A 250 19.74 0.07 -2.59
CA LYS A 250 20.24 0.05 -1.21
C LYS A 250 19.06 -0.13 -0.28
N LEU A 251 19.09 -1.18 0.54
CA LEU A 251 18.03 -1.54 1.48
C LEU A 251 18.60 -1.57 2.89
N ALA A 252 17.93 -0.91 3.84
CA ALA A 252 18.31 -0.95 5.25
C ALA A 252 18.08 -2.34 5.84
N VAL A 253 19.05 -2.82 6.63
CA VAL A 253 18.93 -4.01 7.47
C VAL A 253 18.57 -3.56 8.87
N LEU A 254 17.42 -4.05 9.37
CA LEU A 254 16.89 -3.67 10.67
C LEU A 254 17.09 -4.79 11.70
N ALA A 255 17.55 -4.43 12.88
CA ALA A 255 17.53 -5.27 14.05
C ALA A 255 16.98 -4.47 15.25
N ASN A 256 15.93 -4.96 15.88
CA ASN A 256 15.28 -4.28 17.02
C ASN A 256 14.94 -2.80 16.71
N ASP A 257 14.29 -2.55 15.58
CA ASP A 257 13.90 -1.22 15.10
C ASP A 257 15.08 -0.25 14.83
N THR A 258 16.31 -0.77 14.78
CA THR A 258 17.52 0.03 14.51
C THR A 258 18.15 -0.42 13.20
N ILE A 259 18.59 0.52 12.37
CA ILE A 259 19.34 0.22 11.17
C ILE A 259 20.74 -0.22 11.58
N THR A 260 21.10 -1.47 11.28
CA THR A 260 22.40 -2.06 11.59
C THR A 260 23.35 -2.03 10.39
N GLY A 261 22.81 -1.81 9.20
CA GLY A 261 23.58 -1.74 7.98
C GLY A 261 22.70 -1.67 6.75
N TYR A 262 23.29 -1.94 5.60
CA TYR A 262 22.58 -1.91 4.33
C TYR A 262 22.97 -3.09 3.45
N HIS A 263 21.97 -3.74 2.90
CA HIS A 263 22.14 -4.58 1.72
C HIS A 263 22.20 -3.67 0.49
N GLN A 264 23.21 -3.85 -0.36
CA GLN A 264 23.42 -3.03 -1.54
C GLN A 264 23.67 -3.91 -2.75
N ARG A 265 23.07 -3.57 -3.90
CA ARG A 265 23.33 -4.29 -5.14
C ARG A 265 23.40 -3.36 -6.35
N ALA A 266 24.24 -3.73 -7.30
CA ALA A 266 24.33 -3.13 -8.63
C ALA A 266 23.87 -4.15 -9.69
N CYS A 267 23.09 -3.69 -10.65
CA CYS A 267 22.55 -4.49 -11.74
C CYS A 267 23.14 -4.00 -13.07
N TYR A 268 23.75 -4.92 -13.84
CA TYR A 268 24.41 -4.60 -15.09
C TYR A 268 23.71 -5.25 -16.28
N TYR A 269 23.65 -4.52 -17.36
CA TYR A 269 22.88 -4.88 -18.54
C TYR A 269 23.74 -4.93 -19.79
N ASP A 270 23.34 -5.75 -20.75
CA ASP A 270 23.89 -5.77 -22.10
C ASP A 270 23.23 -4.70 -23.00
N TYR A 271 23.72 -4.59 -24.25
CA TYR A 271 23.20 -3.63 -25.23
C TYR A 271 21.72 -3.86 -25.62
N LYS A 272 21.16 -5.03 -25.31
CA LYS A 272 19.73 -5.36 -25.51
C LYS A 272 18.87 -5.07 -24.27
N GLY A 273 19.46 -4.52 -23.19
CA GLY A 273 18.81 -4.26 -21.92
C GLY A 273 18.54 -5.51 -21.08
N ARG A 274 19.21 -6.65 -21.38
CA ARG A 274 19.07 -7.87 -20.58
C ARG A 274 20.03 -7.83 -19.40
N LEU A 275 19.56 -8.23 -18.22
CA LEU A 275 20.35 -8.26 -16.98
C LEU A 275 21.43 -9.35 -17.07
N ILE A 276 22.70 -8.97 -17.16
CA ILE A 276 23.85 -9.87 -17.31
C ILE A 276 24.59 -10.14 -16.02
N GLN A 277 24.56 -9.21 -15.07
CA GLN A 277 25.26 -9.40 -13.79
C GLN A 277 24.56 -8.65 -12.66
N ILE A 278 24.55 -9.26 -11.49
CA ILE A 278 24.21 -8.63 -10.20
C ILE A 278 25.44 -8.75 -9.32
N VAL A 279 25.91 -7.62 -8.78
CA VAL A 279 26.95 -7.56 -7.77
C VAL A 279 26.33 -6.98 -6.52
N GLU A 280 26.39 -7.74 -5.43
CA GLU A 280 25.72 -7.38 -4.19
C GLU A 280 26.63 -7.54 -2.98
N ARG A 281 26.33 -6.75 -1.94
CA ARG A 281 27.01 -6.78 -0.64
C ARG A 281 25.97 -6.76 0.47
N ASP A 282 26.06 -7.71 1.37
CA ASP A 282 25.36 -7.68 2.65
C ASP A 282 26.20 -7.05 3.75
N THR A 283 25.63 -6.78 4.92
CA THR A 283 26.29 -6.12 6.05
C THR A 283 27.45 -6.92 6.62
N GLU A 284 27.42 -8.25 6.58
CA GLU A 284 28.37 -9.15 7.26
C GLU A 284 29.25 -9.94 6.30
N ASP A 285 28.84 -10.12 5.05
CA ASP A 285 29.51 -10.96 4.08
C ASP A 285 30.21 -10.12 2.97
N GLY A 286 31.16 -10.76 2.32
CA GLY A 286 31.86 -10.17 1.18
C GLY A 286 30.93 -9.83 0.00
N ILE A 287 31.54 -9.49 -1.12
CA ILE A 287 30.83 -9.23 -2.37
C ILE A 287 30.43 -10.56 -3.01
N LEU A 288 29.13 -10.71 -3.30
CA LEU A 288 28.60 -11.80 -4.11
C LEU A 288 28.35 -11.29 -5.54
N CYS A 289 28.80 -12.07 -6.52
CA CYS A 289 28.61 -11.75 -7.93
C CYS A 289 27.86 -12.88 -8.64
N THR A 290 26.70 -12.57 -9.17
CA THR A 290 25.90 -13.51 -9.97
C THR A 290 25.86 -13.05 -11.41
N SER A 291 26.36 -13.88 -12.36
CA SER A 291 26.37 -13.57 -13.78
C SER A 291 25.39 -14.45 -14.56
N LYS A 292 24.69 -13.86 -15.54
CA LYS A 292 23.76 -14.54 -16.43
C LYS A 292 24.30 -14.54 -17.86
N ARG A 293 24.16 -15.66 -18.54
CA ARG A 293 24.48 -15.80 -19.98
C ARG A 293 23.19 -16.06 -20.75
N TYR A 294 23.08 -15.43 -21.88
CA TYR A 294 21.99 -15.61 -22.81
C TYR A 294 22.53 -16.30 -24.08
N ASP A 295 21.82 -17.28 -24.57
CA ASP A 295 22.10 -17.90 -25.83
C ASP A 295 21.53 -17.07 -27.00
N PHE A 296 21.61 -17.61 -28.23
CA PHE A 296 21.12 -16.92 -29.41
C PHE A 296 19.62 -16.69 -29.45
N VAL A 297 18.88 -17.43 -28.64
CA VAL A 297 17.40 -17.37 -28.58
C VAL A 297 16.95 -16.43 -27.44
N GLY A 298 17.80 -16.13 -26.49
CA GLY A 298 17.55 -15.22 -25.34
C GLY A 298 17.59 -15.90 -24.01
#